data_01657ec7280b04d6d8e6133e3c0684ca
#
_entry.id   01657ec7280b04d6d8e6133e3c0684ca
#
_cell.length_a   1.000
_cell.length_b   1.000
_cell.length_c   1.000
_cell.angle_alpha   90.00
_cell.angle_beta   90.00
_cell.angle_gamma   90.00
#
_symmetry.space_group_name_H-M   'P 1'
#
loop_
_entity.id
_entity.type
_entity.pdbx_description
1 polymer ?
#
loop_
_entity_poly.entity_id
_entity_poly.type
_entity_poly.pdbx_seq_one_letter_code
_entity_poly.pdbx_strand_id
1 'polypeptide(L)'
;MGEMLGLKGLLVNLVVRHVRKMVPAWRIASAIGLDQALAAGGRHGFQAPAVGLDDLAFLQYTGGTTGVAKGAMLSHRNILANVTQAGTWISAVVREGEELVVTALPLYHIFALTANCMMFMRLGATNLLIANPRDIPGLIKELDKHRFSVITGVNTLFNALLHDERFAQLDFSRLKVTLGGGMAVQKPVADRWQEVTGKTLIQAYGLTETSPAVTINPLYSNSFTGSIGLPLPSTEVSIRDDA
;
A
#
# COMPACT_ATOMS: atom_id res chain seq x y z
N MET A 1 0.02 1.38 -18.25
CA MET A 1 0.55 1.15 -19.61
C MET A 1 0.57 2.41 -20.50
N GLY A 2 0.15 3.55 -19.99
CA GLY A 2 0.20 4.84 -20.71
C GLY A 2 1.52 5.60 -20.63
N GLU A 3 2.48 5.11 -19.87
CA GLU A 3 3.72 5.86 -19.58
C GLU A 3 4.86 5.59 -20.57
N MET A 4 4.70 4.66 -21.48
CA MET A 4 5.68 4.47 -22.55
C MET A 4 5.40 5.45 -23.69
N LEU A 5 6.00 6.63 -23.60
CA LEU A 5 5.96 7.63 -24.66
C LEU A 5 6.70 7.13 -25.91
N GLY A 6 6.10 7.36 -27.12
CA GLY A 6 6.72 7.09 -28.41
C GLY A 6 6.33 5.75 -29.06
N LEU A 7 7.10 5.35 -30.06
CA LEU A 7 6.83 4.17 -30.92
C LEU A 7 6.70 2.86 -30.15
N LYS A 8 7.48 2.68 -29.07
CA LYS A 8 7.39 1.49 -28.21
C LYS A 8 6.02 1.40 -27.51
N GLY A 9 5.50 2.52 -26.99
CA GLY A 9 4.19 2.56 -26.35
C GLY A 9 3.07 2.24 -27.34
N LEU A 10 3.15 2.76 -28.54
CA LEU A 10 2.20 2.47 -29.61
C LEU A 10 2.18 0.97 -29.97
N LEU A 11 3.35 0.36 -30.16
CA LEU A 11 3.49 -1.07 -30.44
C LEU A 11 2.97 -1.95 -29.30
N VAL A 12 3.31 -1.62 -28.05
CA VAL A 12 2.81 -2.36 -26.86
C VAL A 12 1.29 -2.27 -26.80
N ASN A 13 0.71 -1.09 -26.97
CA ASN A 13 -0.74 -0.92 -26.95
C ASN A 13 -1.44 -1.70 -28.07
N LEU A 14 -0.85 -1.73 -29.26
CA LEU A 14 -1.37 -2.49 -30.40
C LEU A 14 -1.35 -4.00 -30.12
N VAL A 15 -0.24 -4.51 -29.58
CA VAL A 15 -0.12 -5.92 -29.20
C VAL A 15 -1.09 -6.29 -28.09
N VAL A 16 -1.18 -5.49 -27.02
CA VAL A 16 -2.07 -5.73 -25.89
C VAL A 16 -3.54 -5.71 -26.31
N ARG A 17 -3.91 -4.78 -27.17
CA ARG A 17 -5.30 -4.57 -27.58
C ARG A 17 -5.75 -5.55 -28.65
N HIS A 18 -4.94 -5.80 -29.65
CA HIS A 18 -5.35 -6.54 -30.87
C HIS A 18 -4.79 -7.97 -30.93
N VAL A 19 -3.56 -8.20 -30.45
CA VAL A 19 -2.94 -9.53 -30.48
C VAL A 19 -3.30 -10.32 -29.23
N ARG A 20 -3.04 -9.75 -28.03
CA ARG A 20 -3.33 -10.42 -26.76
C ARG A 20 -4.78 -10.27 -26.29
N LYS A 21 -5.56 -9.39 -26.91
CA LYS A 21 -6.97 -9.13 -26.58
C LYS A 21 -7.22 -8.93 -25.09
N MET A 22 -6.26 -8.29 -24.38
CA MET A 22 -6.34 -8.07 -22.93
C MET A 22 -7.24 -6.90 -22.57
N VAL A 23 -7.68 -6.09 -23.54
CA VAL A 23 -8.64 -5.01 -23.34
C VAL A 23 -9.99 -5.50 -23.84
N PRO A 24 -10.96 -5.75 -22.96
CA PRO A 24 -12.30 -6.17 -23.37
C PRO A 24 -12.99 -5.07 -24.19
N ALA A 25 -13.88 -5.46 -25.08
CA ALA A 25 -14.71 -4.51 -25.80
C ALA A 25 -15.61 -3.76 -24.81
N TRP A 26 -15.64 -2.44 -24.92
CA TRP A 26 -16.52 -1.60 -24.11
C TRP A 26 -17.15 -0.51 -24.98
N ARG A 27 -18.34 -0.05 -24.56
CA ARG A 27 -19.04 1.04 -25.20
C ARG A 27 -19.70 1.91 -24.12
N ILE A 28 -19.10 3.08 -23.88
CA ILE A 28 -19.66 4.09 -22.98
C ILE A 28 -19.81 5.36 -23.81
N ALA A 29 -21.06 5.76 -24.08
CA ALA A 29 -21.35 6.87 -24.99
C ALA A 29 -20.76 8.22 -24.50
N SER A 30 -20.65 8.42 -23.20
CA SER A 30 -20.13 9.63 -22.55
C SER A 30 -18.63 9.55 -22.20
N ALA A 31 -17.91 8.50 -22.65
CA ALA A 31 -16.49 8.37 -22.31
C ALA A 31 -15.66 9.45 -22.99
N ILE A 32 -14.83 10.11 -22.18
CA ILE A 32 -13.84 11.11 -22.63
C ILE A 32 -12.46 10.48 -22.46
N GLY A 33 -11.62 10.54 -23.49
CA GLY A 33 -10.25 10.07 -23.41
C GLY A 33 -9.44 10.89 -22.40
N LEU A 34 -8.52 10.23 -21.67
CA LEU A 34 -7.70 10.90 -20.65
C LEU A 34 -6.94 12.09 -21.21
N ASP A 35 -6.27 11.93 -22.37
CA ASP A 35 -5.52 13.03 -23.02
C ASP A 35 -6.43 14.21 -23.39
N GLN A 36 -7.65 13.92 -23.84
CA GLN A 36 -8.65 14.94 -24.13
C GLN A 36 -9.10 15.67 -22.88
N ALA A 37 -9.31 14.95 -21.77
CA ALA A 37 -9.67 15.53 -20.48
C ALA A 37 -8.54 16.41 -19.93
N LEU A 38 -7.29 15.94 -20.01
CA LEU A 38 -6.10 16.70 -19.60
C LEU A 38 -5.93 17.98 -20.44
N ALA A 39 -6.06 17.88 -21.76
CA ALA A 39 -5.99 19.05 -22.64
C ALA A 39 -7.13 20.04 -22.40
N ALA A 40 -8.32 19.58 -22.06
CA ALA A 40 -9.44 20.43 -21.67
C ALA A 40 -9.17 21.13 -20.33
N GLY A 41 -8.71 20.36 -19.30
CA GLY A 41 -8.36 20.89 -17.99
C GLY A 41 -7.25 21.94 -18.02
N GLY A 42 -6.22 21.72 -18.85
CA GLY A 42 -5.11 22.66 -19.02
C GLY A 42 -5.49 24.03 -19.58
N ARG A 43 -6.69 24.17 -20.17
CA ARG A 43 -7.24 25.43 -20.66
C ARG A 43 -7.98 26.23 -19.60
N HIS A 44 -8.25 25.64 -18.46
CA HIS A 44 -8.95 26.27 -17.35
C HIS A 44 -7.99 26.57 -16.21
N GLY A 45 -8.13 27.73 -15.58
CA GLY A 45 -7.40 28.03 -14.35
C GLY A 45 -7.87 27.13 -13.22
N PHE A 46 -6.94 26.57 -12.46
CA PHE A 46 -7.27 25.80 -11.26
C PHE A 46 -7.61 26.75 -10.10
N GLN A 47 -8.78 26.58 -9.51
CA GLN A 47 -9.15 27.22 -8.26
C GLN A 47 -9.33 26.12 -7.22
N ALA A 48 -8.49 26.16 -6.17
CA ALA A 48 -8.60 25.20 -5.08
C ALA A 48 -9.94 25.41 -4.35
N PRO A 49 -10.79 24.37 -4.22
CA PRO A 49 -12.00 24.47 -3.41
C PRO A 49 -11.63 24.61 -1.93
N ALA A 50 -12.50 25.28 -1.18
CA ALA A 50 -12.39 25.27 0.28
C ALA A 50 -12.82 23.88 0.78
N VAL A 51 -11.89 23.15 1.36
CA VAL A 51 -12.11 21.80 1.88
C VAL A 51 -11.88 21.78 3.39
N GLY A 52 -12.88 21.36 4.15
CA GLY A 52 -12.82 21.19 5.59
C GLY A 52 -12.44 19.75 6.00
N LEU A 53 -12.11 19.59 7.26
CA LEU A 53 -11.75 18.28 7.80
C LEU A 53 -12.89 17.25 7.75
N ASP A 54 -14.13 17.71 7.81
CA ASP A 54 -15.31 16.84 7.84
C ASP A 54 -15.87 16.56 6.44
N ASP A 55 -15.29 17.18 5.40
CA ASP A 55 -15.62 16.87 4.02
C ASP A 55 -15.17 15.45 3.66
N LEU A 56 -15.91 14.83 2.75
CA LEU A 56 -15.62 13.50 2.25
C LEU A 56 -14.33 13.50 1.42
N ALA A 57 -13.34 12.71 1.84
CA ALA A 57 -12.11 12.53 1.10
C ALA A 57 -12.18 11.32 0.16
N PHE A 58 -12.72 10.19 0.63
CA PHE A 58 -12.82 8.94 -0.14
C PHE A 58 -14.12 8.20 0.13
N LEU A 59 -14.67 7.61 -0.94
CA LEU A 59 -15.63 6.52 -0.87
C LEU A 59 -14.89 5.22 -1.13
N GLN A 60 -14.46 4.55 -0.06
CA GLN A 60 -13.67 3.34 -0.17
C GLN A 60 -14.58 2.12 -0.13
N TYR A 61 -14.79 1.50 -1.29
CA TYR A 61 -15.65 0.33 -1.40
C TYR A 61 -14.99 -0.91 -0.79
N THR A 62 -15.78 -1.64 0.00
CA THR A 62 -15.41 -2.93 0.55
C THR A 62 -16.14 -4.03 -0.20
N GLY A 63 -15.44 -5.15 -0.45
CA GLY A 63 -16.07 -6.36 -0.99
C GLY A 63 -16.95 -7.01 0.08
N GLY A 64 -18.25 -6.75 0.05
CA GLY A 64 -19.20 -7.46 0.91
C GLY A 64 -19.30 -8.92 0.50
N THR A 65 -19.15 -9.84 1.45
CA THR A 65 -19.31 -11.29 1.22
C THR A 65 -20.78 -11.70 0.97
N THR A 66 -21.74 -10.81 1.21
CA THR A 66 -23.17 -11.15 1.30
C THR A 66 -24.14 -10.17 0.64
N GLY A 67 -23.69 -9.25 -0.22
CA GLY A 67 -24.63 -8.27 -0.79
C GLY A 67 -24.04 -7.18 -1.66
N VAL A 68 -24.77 -6.08 -1.79
CA VAL A 68 -24.35 -4.89 -2.52
C VAL A 68 -23.07 -4.31 -1.90
N ALA A 69 -22.07 -4.04 -2.71
CA ALA A 69 -20.83 -3.39 -2.26
C ALA A 69 -21.14 -2.08 -1.52
N LYS A 70 -20.55 -1.90 -0.34
CA LYS A 70 -20.72 -0.70 0.49
C LYS A 70 -19.47 0.15 0.40
N GLY A 71 -19.65 1.47 0.25
CA GLY A 71 -18.56 2.43 0.29
C GLY A 71 -18.41 3.03 1.69
N ALA A 72 -17.28 2.78 2.36
CA ALA A 72 -16.95 3.46 3.58
C ALA A 72 -16.71 4.96 3.27
N MET A 73 -17.39 5.83 3.98
CA MET A 73 -17.25 7.28 3.86
C MET A 73 -16.10 7.73 4.75
N LEU A 74 -14.97 8.06 4.14
CA LEU A 74 -13.78 8.50 4.85
C LEU A 74 -13.59 10.02 4.65
N SER A 75 -13.67 10.77 5.76
CA SER A 75 -13.44 12.21 5.73
C SER A 75 -11.95 12.55 5.69
N HIS A 76 -11.60 13.79 5.35
CA HIS A 76 -10.24 14.29 5.46
C HIS A 76 -9.69 14.13 6.89
N ARG A 77 -10.54 14.34 7.91
CA ARG A 77 -10.18 14.14 9.33
C ARG A 77 -9.77 12.70 9.60
N ASN A 78 -10.53 11.71 9.14
CA ASN A 78 -10.23 10.29 9.37
C ASN A 78 -8.86 9.92 8.80
N ILE A 79 -8.59 10.30 7.56
CA ILE A 79 -7.33 10.00 6.88
C ILE A 79 -6.15 10.71 7.57
N LEU A 80 -6.26 12.02 7.84
CA LEU A 80 -5.20 12.79 8.46
C LEU A 80 -4.89 12.32 9.89
N ALA A 81 -5.93 11.97 10.66
CA ALA A 81 -5.76 11.40 12.00
C ALA A 81 -4.94 10.10 11.91
N ASN A 82 -5.35 9.16 11.05
CA ASN A 82 -4.67 7.87 10.96
C ASN A 82 -3.24 8.00 10.39
N VAL A 83 -3.02 8.86 9.40
CA VAL A 83 -1.66 9.20 8.92
C VAL A 83 -0.78 9.75 10.05
N THR A 84 -1.35 10.57 10.92
CA THR A 84 -0.63 11.16 12.06
C THR A 84 -0.34 10.11 13.14
N GLN A 85 -1.32 9.28 13.48
CA GLN A 85 -1.18 8.19 14.46
C GLN A 85 -0.12 7.18 14.04
N ALA A 86 -0.21 6.68 12.80
CA ALA A 86 0.75 5.73 12.24
C ALA A 86 2.15 6.37 12.08
N GLY A 87 2.22 7.61 11.62
CA GLY A 87 3.49 8.36 11.51
C GLY A 87 4.16 8.54 12.87
N THR A 88 3.40 8.87 13.91
CA THR A 88 3.92 8.96 15.30
C THR A 88 4.45 7.61 15.77
N TRP A 89 3.72 6.52 15.48
CA TRP A 89 4.13 5.17 15.88
C TRP A 89 5.48 4.77 15.29
N ILE A 90 5.72 5.09 14.02
CA ILE A 90 6.95 4.69 13.31
C ILE A 90 8.10 5.70 13.45
N SER A 91 7.85 6.89 13.99
CA SER A 91 8.84 8.00 14.07
C SER A 91 10.13 7.64 14.80
N ALA A 92 10.11 6.63 15.69
CA ALA A 92 11.31 6.17 16.40
C ALA A 92 12.34 5.49 15.46
N VAL A 93 11.92 4.96 14.31
CA VAL A 93 12.78 4.17 13.41
C VAL A 93 12.90 4.74 12.01
N VAL A 94 11.95 5.56 11.56
CA VAL A 94 11.99 6.21 10.24
C VAL A 94 12.39 7.66 10.35
N ARG A 95 13.05 8.17 9.30
CA ARG A 95 13.51 9.55 9.21
C ARG A 95 12.89 10.26 8.02
N GLU A 96 12.50 11.50 8.24
CA GLU A 96 11.94 12.35 7.19
C GLU A 96 12.93 12.53 6.04
N GLY A 97 12.45 12.38 4.80
CA GLY A 97 13.24 12.54 3.58
C GLY A 97 14.20 11.41 3.24
N GLU A 98 14.39 10.41 4.12
CA GLU A 98 15.44 9.40 3.93
C GLU A 98 14.93 8.02 3.50
N GLU A 99 13.62 7.75 3.62
CA GLU A 99 13.09 6.39 3.48
C GLU A 99 12.76 6.04 2.01
N LEU A 100 12.99 4.77 1.67
CA LEU A 100 12.49 4.16 0.44
C LEU A 100 11.54 3.03 0.79
N VAL A 101 10.29 3.19 0.39
CA VAL A 101 9.17 2.31 0.76
C VAL A 101 8.77 1.46 -0.42
N VAL A 102 8.83 0.14 -0.27
CA VAL A 102 8.32 -0.79 -1.28
C VAL A 102 6.80 -0.85 -1.19
N THR A 103 6.15 -0.36 -2.23
CA THR A 103 4.69 -0.32 -2.34
C THR A 103 4.23 -1.36 -3.36
N ALA A 104 4.13 -2.60 -2.89
CA ALA A 104 3.68 -3.75 -3.67
C ALA A 104 2.17 -4.02 -3.53
N LEU A 105 1.51 -3.33 -2.59
CA LEU A 105 0.06 -3.39 -2.42
C LEU A 105 -0.63 -2.36 -3.33
N PRO A 106 -1.84 -2.66 -3.84
CA PRO A 106 -2.58 -1.75 -4.70
C PRO A 106 -2.93 -0.44 -3.97
N LEU A 107 -2.62 0.71 -4.57
CA LEU A 107 -2.92 2.03 -3.98
C LEU A 107 -4.43 2.32 -3.84
N TYR A 108 -5.28 1.58 -4.53
CA TYR A 108 -6.74 1.68 -4.34
C TYR A 108 -7.23 0.95 -3.08
N HIS A 109 -6.38 0.15 -2.43
CA HIS A 109 -6.70 -0.46 -1.12
C HIS A 109 -6.27 0.48 -0.01
N ILE A 110 -7.13 0.68 0.99
CA ILE A 110 -6.92 1.66 2.07
C ILE A 110 -5.58 1.47 2.79
N PHE A 111 -5.11 0.24 2.95
CA PHE A 111 -3.81 -0.03 3.57
C PHE A 111 -2.68 0.66 2.80
N ALA A 112 -2.57 0.42 1.49
CA ALA A 112 -1.51 1.04 0.69
C ALA A 112 -1.74 2.55 0.49
N LEU A 113 -2.99 2.98 0.33
CA LEU A 113 -3.33 4.39 0.20
C LEU A 113 -2.86 5.20 1.39
N THR A 114 -3.19 4.77 2.61
CA THR A 114 -2.86 5.54 3.82
C THR A 114 -1.45 5.22 4.31
N ALA A 115 -1.12 3.94 4.55
CA ALA A 115 0.12 3.57 5.22
C ALA A 115 1.36 3.62 4.29
N ASN A 116 1.20 3.45 2.98
CA ASN A 116 2.34 3.59 2.05
C ASN A 116 2.35 4.97 1.40
N CYS A 117 1.26 5.34 0.73
CA CYS A 117 1.24 6.56 -0.05
C CYS A 117 1.21 7.80 0.85
N MET A 118 0.11 8.04 1.57
CA MET A 118 -0.09 9.31 2.26
C MET A 118 0.86 9.52 3.44
N MET A 119 1.08 8.48 4.26
CA MET A 119 1.96 8.59 5.42
C MET A 119 3.41 8.87 4.99
N PHE A 120 3.93 8.12 4.01
CA PHE A 120 5.30 8.31 3.56
C PHE A 120 5.48 9.54 2.65
N MET A 121 4.43 9.97 1.93
CA MET A 121 4.45 11.28 1.27
C MET A 121 4.58 12.42 2.29
N ARG A 122 3.86 12.36 3.41
CA ARG A 122 3.99 13.32 4.50
C ARG A 122 5.40 13.36 5.08
N LEU A 123 6.10 12.22 5.11
CA LEU A 123 7.47 12.09 5.58
C LEU A 123 8.52 12.42 4.50
N GLY A 124 8.11 12.88 3.32
CA GLY A 124 9.01 13.17 2.20
C GLY A 124 9.77 11.94 1.67
N ALA A 125 9.25 10.73 1.91
CA ALA A 125 9.87 9.49 1.51
C ALA A 125 9.61 9.15 0.03
N THR A 126 10.46 8.31 -0.54
CA THR A 126 10.28 7.77 -1.89
C THR A 126 9.44 6.50 -1.85
N ASN A 127 8.35 6.43 -2.64
CA ASN A 127 7.57 5.23 -2.85
C ASN A 127 8.04 4.50 -4.12
N LEU A 128 8.55 3.28 -3.97
CA LEU A 128 8.85 2.37 -5.07
C LEU A 128 7.58 1.59 -5.43
N LEU A 129 6.90 2.01 -6.48
CA LEU A 129 5.63 1.42 -6.92
C LEU A 129 5.88 0.14 -7.71
N ILE A 130 5.36 -0.97 -7.24
CA ILE A 130 5.45 -2.28 -7.89
C ILE A 130 4.15 -2.56 -8.65
N ALA A 131 4.20 -2.48 -9.96
CA ALA A 131 3.02 -2.62 -10.81
C ALA A 131 2.45 -4.05 -10.84
N ASN A 132 3.31 -5.08 -10.71
CA ASN A 132 2.88 -6.48 -10.70
C ASN A 132 3.60 -7.27 -9.60
N PRO A 133 3.11 -7.26 -8.36
CA PRO A 133 3.72 -7.99 -7.25
C PRO A 133 3.59 -9.52 -7.36
N ARG A 134 2.84 -10.04 -8.34
CA ARG A 134 2.73 -11.48 -8.59
C ARG A 134 3.90 -12.02 -9.43
N ASP A 135 4.58 -11.17 -10.14
CA ASP A 135 5.83 -11.50 -10.82
C ASP A 135 6.99 -11.40 -9.81
N ILE A 136 7.13 -12.47 -8.99
CA ILE A 136 8.15 -12.52 -7.93
C ILE A 136 9.57 -12.34 -8.49
N PRO A 137 9.98 -13.00 -9.60
CA PRO A 137 11.28 -12.75 -10.21
C PRO A 137 11.51 -11.28 -10.61
N GLY A 138 10.50 -10.65 -11.19
CA GLY A 138 10.55 -9.24 -11.58
C GLY A 138 10.60 -8.31 -10.36
N LEU A 139 9.84 -8.62 -9.30
CA LEU A 139 9.87 -7.89 -8.04
C LEU A 139 11.25 -7.96 -7.38
N ILE A 140 11.84 -9.15 -7.24
CA ILE A 140 13.17 -9.31 -6.65
C ILE A 140 14.23 -8.55 -7.46
N LYS A 141 14.18 -8.61 -8.79
CA LYS A 141 15.07 -7.84 -9.65
C LYS A 141 14.91 -6.33 -9.45
N GLU A 142 13.71 -5.86 -9.12
CA GLU A 142 13.49 -4.44 -8.83
C GLU A 142 14.02 -4.09 -7.43
N LEU A 143 13.79 -4.94 -6.43
CA LEU A 143 14.32 -4.76 -5.08
C LEU A 143 15.85 -4.74 -5.03
N ASP A 144 16.52 -5.54 -5.87
CA ASP A 144 17.98 -5.61 -5.96
C ASP A 144 18.63 -4.29 -6.42
N LYS A 145 17.89 -3.48 -7.19
CA LYS A 145 18.37 -2.16 -7.65
C LYS A 145 18.31 -1.08 -6.58
N HIS A 146 17.55 -1.32 -5.52
CA HIS A 146 17.19 -0.30 -4.54
C HIS A 146 17.47 -0.77 -3.11
N ARG A 147 18.15 0.09 -2.35
CA ARG A 147 18.38 -0.15 -0.92
C ARG A 147 17.15 0.34 -0.14
N PHE A 148 16.09 -0.44 -0.15
CA PHE A 148 14.84 -0.08 0.52
C PHE A 148 14.93 -0.18 2.04
N SER A 149 14.17 0.69 2.72
CA SER A 149 14.15 0.76 4.19
C SER A 149 12.84 0.28 4.80
N VAL A 150 11.77 0.26 4.00
CA VAL A 150 10.44 -0.16 4.45
C VAL A 150 9.81 -1.06 3.39
N ILE A 151 9.21 -2.15 3.83
CA ILE A 151 8.35 -2.98 2.99
C ILE A 151 7.06 -3.32 3.73
N THR A 152 5.94 -3.14 3.06
CA THR A 152 4.62 -3.55 3.55
C THR A 152 4.04 -4.62 2.65
N GLY A 153 3.25 -5.50 3.23
CA GLY A 153 2.66 -6.57 2.45
C GLY A 153 1.61 -7.38 3.21
N VAL A 154 1.11 -8.39 2.52
CA VAL A 154 0.27 -9.44 3.09
C VAL A 154 1.10 -10.71 3.26
N ASN A 155 0.65 -11.63 4.12
CA ASN A 155 1.34 -12.90 4.39
C ASN A 155 1.76 -13.65 3.12
N THR A 156 0.90 -13.71 2.12
CA THR A 156 1.17 -14.42 0.85
C THR A 156 2.31 -13.79 0.04
N LEU A 157 2.49 -12.47 0.09
CA LEU A 157 3.60 -11.79 -0.57
C LEU A 157 4.93 -12.13 0.10
N PHE A 158 4.99 -12.04 1.43
CA PHE A 158 6.20 -12.38 2.19
C PHE A 158 6.58 -13.85 1.98
N ASN A 159 5.60 -14.75 2.04
CA ASN A 159 5.83 -16.16 1.77
C ASN A 159 6.35 -16.40 0.34
N ALA A 160 5.79 -15.74 -0.67
CA ALA A 160 6.24 -15.89 -2.05
C ALA A 160 7.68 -15.38 -2.27
N LEU A 161 8.07 -14.26 -1.64
CA LEU A 161 9.45 -13.77 -1.67
C LEU A 161 10.43 -14.76 -1.04
N LEU A 162 10.06 -15.35 0.09
CA LEU A 162 10.90 -16.33 0.82
C LEU A 162 11.11 -17.66 0.07
N HIS A 163 10.26 -17.99 -0.89
CA HIS A 163 10.41 -19.19 -1.72
C HIS A 163 11.38 -19.01 -2.90
N ASP A 164 11.83 -17.81 -3.18
CA ASP A 164 12.81 -17.53 -4.22
C ASP A 164 14.18 -17.29 -3.59
N GLU A 165 15.15 -18.17 -3.87
CA GLU A 165 16.48 -18.12 -3.27
C GLU A 165 17.21 -16.79 -3.51
N ARG A 166 16.90 -16.10 -4.61
CA ARG A 166 17.49 -14.80 -4.93
C ARG A 166 17.09 -13.71 -3.94
N PHE A 167 15.93 -13.85 -3.29
CA PHE A 167 15.50 -12.90 -2.27
C PHE A 167 16.46 -12.88 -1.08
N ALA A 168 16.95 -14.04 -0.65
CA ALA A 168 17.90 -14.15 0.45
C ALA A 168 19.29 -13.51 0.15
N GLN A 169 19.57 -13.23 -1.12
CA GLN A 169 20.84 -12.61 -1.56
C GLN A 169 20.77 -11.07 -1.59
N LEU A 170 19.62 -10.48 -1.34
CA LEU A 170 19.45 -9.02 -1.33
C LEU A 170 20.14 -8.35 -0.15
N ASP A 171 20.51 -7.08 -0.31
CA ASP A 171 21.06 -6.27 0.77
C ASP A 171 19.96 -5.66 1.65
N PHE A 172 19.76 -6.26 2.83
CA PHE A 172 18.81 -5.78 3.84
C PHE A 172 19.40 -4.79 4.86
N SER A 173 20.61 -4.29 4.63
CA SER A 173 21.32 -3.43 5.61
C SER A 173 20.57 -2.14 5.95
N ARG A 174 19.78 -1.61 5.02
CA ARG A 174 18.93 -0.43 5.23
C ARG A 174 17.51 -0.75 5.69
N LEU A 175 17.10 -2.01 5.66
CA LEU A 175 15.75 -2.39 6.04
C LEU A 175 15.50 -2.11 7.52
N LYS A 176 14.54 -1.26 7.81
CA LYS A 176 14.15 -0.82 9.15
C LYS A 176 12.79 -1.38 9.58
N VAL A 177 11.81 -1.35 8.67
CA VAL A 177 10.43 -1.73 8.95
C VAL A 177 9.93 -2.75 7.94
N THR A 178 9.41 -3.86 8.45
CA THR A 178 8.68 -4.86 7.68
C THR A 178 7.31 -5.05 8.31
N LEU A 179 6.24 -4.67 7.61
CA LEU A 179 4.90 -4.60 8.16
C LEU A 179 3.92 -5.48 7.39
N GLY A 180 3.37 -6.46 8.07
CA GLY A 180 2.31 -7.34 7.58
C GLY A 180 0.94 -6.89 8.05
N GLY A 181 -0.03 -6.82 7.15
CA GLY A 181 -1.42 -6.46 7.47
C GLY A 181 -2.40 -6.96 6.42
N GLY A 182 -3.69 -6.65 6.61
CA GLY A 182 -4.77 -7.06 5.71
C GLY A 182 -5.19 -8.53 5.85
N MET A 183 -4.34 -9.37 6.44
CA MET A 183 -4.62 -10.74 6.88
C MET A 183 -3.61 -11.15 7.94
N ALA A 184 -3.92 -12.20 8.70
CA ALA A 184 -3.03 -12.71 9.72
C ALA A 184 -1.69 -13.16 9.12
N VAL A 185 -0.60 -12.74 9.74
CA VAL A 185 0.75 -13.24 9.43
C VAL A 185 0.92 -14.59 10.09
N GLN A 186 1.42 -15.56 9.35
CA GLN A 186 1.67 -16.91 9.86
C GLN A 186 3.05 -16.99 10.49
N LYS A 187 3.14 -17.62 11.66
CA LYS A 187 4.39 -17.74 12.41
C LYS A 187 5.55 -18.32 11.58
N PRO A 188 5.39 -19.41 10.80
CA PRO A 188 6.49 -19.94 9.98
C PRO A 188 7.02 -18.92 8.95
N VAL A 189 6.14 -18.09 8.39
CA VAL A 189 6.53 -17.04 7.45
C VAL A 189 7.30 -15.93 8.18
N ALA A 190 6.82 -15.52 9.35
CA ALA A 190 7.49 -14.50 10.16
C ALA A 190 8.88 -14.94 10.66
N ASP A 191 8.99 -16.18 11.14
CA ASP A 191 10.25 -16.76 11.59
C ASP A 191 11.27 -16.82 10.43
N ARG A 192 10.85 -17.35 9.28
CA ARG A 192 11.72 -17.42 8.10
C ARG A 192 12.09 -16.05 7.54
N TRP A 193 11.18 -15.09 7.61
CA TRP A 193 11.46 -13.70 7.24
C TRP A 193 12.58 -13.12 8.10
N GLN A 194 12.49 -13.33 9.40
CA GLN A 194 13.51 -12.86 10.35
C GLN A 194 14.87 -13.54 10.13
N GLU A 195 14.90 -14.84 9.84
CA GLU A 195 16.12 -15.56 9.50
C GLU A 195 16.80 -14.98 8.26
N VAL A 196 16.03 -14.68 7.21
CA VAL A 196 16.55 -14.21 5.93
C VAL A 196 16.94 -12.73 5.97
N THR A 197 16.12 -11.89 6.57
CA THR A 197 16.31 -10.43 6.51
C THR A 197 16.97 -9.83 7.75
N GLY A 198 17.03 -10.59 8.86
CA GLY A 198 17.45 -10.08 10.16
C GLY A 198 16.43 -9.12 10.81
N LYS A 199 15.20 -9.01 10.26
CA LYS A 199 14.14 -8.09 10.75
C LYS A 199 12.87 -8.85 11.11
N THR A 200 12.28 -8.46 12.24
CA THR A 200 10.99 -9.02 12.66
C THR A 200 9.88 -8.54 11.74
N LEU A 201 9.05 -9.46 11.25
CA LEU A 201 7.85 -9.12 10.50
C LEU A 201 6.77 -8.64 11.47
N ILE A 202 6.61 -7.33 11.55
CA ILE A 202 5.66 -6.65 12.43
C ILE A 202 4.24 -6.83 11.88
N GLN A 203 3.32 -7.26 12.71
CA GLN A 203 1.92 -7.39 12.35
C GLN A 203 1.12 -6.15 12.77
N ALA A 204 0.22 -5.71 11.91
CA ALA A 204 -0.73 -4.64 12.15
C ALA A 204 -2.15 -5.09 11.79
N TYR A 205 -3.13 -4.52 12.47
CA TYR A 205 -4.55 -4.74 12.21
C TYR A 205 -5.26 -3.43 11.90
N GLY A 206 -6.23 -3.52 11.01
CA GLY A 206 -7.08 -2.40 10.63
C GLY A 206 -8.16 -2.82 9.65
N LEU A 207 -9.09 -1.92 9.40
CA LEU A 207 -10.25 -2.07 8.52
C LEU A 207 -10.32 -0.89 7.56
N THR A 208 -11.04 -1.03 6.47
CA THR A 208 -11.32 0.11 5.59
C THR A 208 -12.00 1.24 6.35
N GLU A 209 -12.94 0.88 7.21
CA GLU A 209 -13.73 1.78 8.04
C GLU A 209 -12.92 2.50 9.13
N THR A 210 -11.71 2.05 9.41
CA THR A 210 -10.81 2.66 10.42
C THR A 210 -9.65 3.46 9.80
N SER A 211 -9.55 3.60 8.48
CA SER A 211 -8.70 4.53 7.70
C SER A 211 -7.17 4.27 7.62
N PRO A 212 -6.58 3.08 7.68
CA PRO A 212 -7.09 1.79 8.12
C PRO A 212 -6.62 1.36 9.52
N ALA A 213 -5.47 1.89 10.03
CA ALA A 213 -4.73 1.28 11.12
C ALA A 213 -5.41 1.49 12.48
N VAL A 214 -5.59 0.39 13.21
CA VAL A 214 -6.13 0.36 14.58
C VAL A 214 -5.03 0.00 15.56
N THR A 215 -4.31 -1.11 15.28
CA THR A 215 -3.24 -1.59 16.15
C THR A 215 -1.99 -1.91 15.33
N ILE A 216 -0.83 -1.73 15.93
CA ILE A 216 0.46 -2.13 15.37
C ILE A 216 1.32 -2.71 16.50
N ASN A 217 2.03 -3.81 16.26
CA ASN A 217 3.02 -4.31 17.21
C ASN A 217 4.16 -3.29 17.37
N PRO A 218 4.81 -3.24 18.55
CA PRO A 218 5.96 -2.38 18.76
C PRO A 218 7.08 -2.70 17.77
N LEU A 219 7.67 -1.66 17.15
CA LEU A 219 8.68 -1.82 16.11
C LEU A 219 10.03 -2.33 16.63
N TYR A 220 10.25 -2.28 17.93
CA TYR A 220 11.42 -2.82 18.61
C TYR A 220 11.25 -4.29 19.03
N SER A 221 10.15 -4.93 18.66
CA SER A 221 9.93 -6.36 18.94
C SER A 221 10.99 -7.20 18.23
N ASN A 222 11.65 -8.07 18.98
CA ASN A 222 12.71 -8.95 18.47
C ASN A 222 12.19 -10.30 17.99
N SER A 223 10.89 -10.55 18.11
CA SER A 223 10.25 -11.80 17.70
C SER A 223 8.79 -11.57 17.32
N PHE A 224 8.28 -12.44 16.46
CA PHE A 224 6.87 -12.47 16.11
C PHE A 224 6.05 -13.09 17.25
N THR A 225 5.05 -12.36 17.73
CA THR A 225 4.23 -12.77 18.88
C THR A 225 2.88 -13.36 18.50
N GLY A 226 2.45 -13.22 17.24
CA GLY A 226 1.10 -13.58 16.81
C GLY A 226 0.02 -12.54 17.19
N SER A 227 0.38 -11.55 18.01
CA SER A 227 -0.53 -10.45 18.37
C SER A 227 -0.75 -9.51 17.19
N ILE A 228 -1.94 -8.91 17.12
CA ILE A 228 -2.23 -7.82 16.16
C ILE A 228 -1.65 -6.47 16.59
N GLY A 229 -1.09 -6.39 17.80
CA GLY A 229 -0.40 -5.22 18.33
C GLY A 229 -1.19 -4.44 19.38
N LEU A 230 -0.66 -3.27 19.70
CA LEU A 230 -1.25 -2.32 20.65
C LEU A 230 -2.04 -1.24 19.89
N PRO A 231 -3.08 -0.67 20.50
CA PRO A 231 -3.81 0.45 19.91
C PRO A 231 -2.89 1.61 19.55
N LEU A 232 -3.13 2.23 18.38
CA LEU A 232 -2.46 3.47 18.00
C LEU A 232 -2.81 4.61 18.95
N PRO A 233 -2.01 5.68 19.02
CA PRO A 233 -2.32 6.84 19.86
C PRO A 233 -3.74 7.35 19.62
N SER A 234 -4.45 7.70 20.69
CA SER A 234 -5.84 8.18 20.66
C SER A 234 -6.83 7.20 20.01
N THR A 235 -6.57 5.89 20.10
CA THR A 235 -7.47 4.83 19.63
C THR A 235 -7.87 3.97 20.82
N GLU A 236 -9.18 3.84 21.04
CA GLU A 236 -9.76 2.96 22.04
C GLU A 236 -10.22 1.65 21.41
N VAL A 237 -9.84 0.53 22.01
CA VAL A 237 -10.20 -0.82 21.57
C VAL A 237 -10.81 -1.57 22.74
N SER A 238 -11.97 -2.18 22.51
CA SER A 238 -12.59 -3.08 23.49
C SER A 238 -12.84 -4.45 22.87
N ILE A 239 -12.58 -5.51 23.64
CA ILE A 239 -12.96 -6.88 23.31
C ILE A 239 -14.27 -7.15 24.04
N ARG A 240 -15.28 -7.65 23.31
CA ARG A 240 -16.59 -7.95 23.87
C ARG A 240 -16.97 -9.38 23.51
N ASP A 241 -17.64 -10.06 24.42
CA ASP A 241 -18.27 -11.35 24.13
C ASP A 241 -19.51 -11.12 23.27
N ASP A 242 -19.84 -12.11 22.43
CA ASP A 242 -21.10 -12.17 21.72
C ASP A 242 -22.22 -12.45 22.74
N ALA A 243 -22.84 -11.41 23.25
CA ALA A 243 -23.98 -11.47 24.19
C ALA A 243 -25.28 -11.16 23.45
#